data_24f23f8b58c75e25c0e1c93a4061608b
#
_entry.id   24f23f8b58c75e25c0e1c93a4061608b
#
_cell.length_a   1.000
_cell.length_b   1.000
_cell.length_c   1.000
_cell.angle_alpha   90.00
_cell.angle_beta   90.00
_cell.angle_gamma   90.00
#
_symmetry.space_group_name_H-M   'P 1'
#
loop_
_entity.id
_entity.type
_entity.pdbx_description
1 polymer ?
#
loop_
_entity_poly.entity_id
_entity_poly.type
_entity_poly.pdbx_seq_one_letter_code
_entity_poly.pdbx_strand_id
1 'polypeptide(L)'
;MITGVHAILFAQDADAVRTFLHDTLEWPSVDAGGGWPIYALPPAELAAHPSDDNRVELYLMCDDLEATMASLKAKGVEFTGPVSDQGWGLLATLQVPGGGELGLYEPRHPTAIHTSDPSP
;
A
#
# COMPACT_ATOMS: atom_id res chain seq x y z
N MET A 1 11.40 10.12 -21.24
CA MET A 1 11.73 9.13 -20.19
C MET A 1 10.71 9.22 -19.07
N ILE A 2 10.20 8.09 -18.62
CA ILE A 2 9.30 8.04 -17.48
C ILE A 2 10.13 8.16 -16.21
N THR A 3 9.78 9.08 -15.29
CA THR A 3 10.58 9.39 -14.12
C THR A 3 9.96 8.91 -12.80
N GLY A 4 8.72 8.43 -12.82
CA GLY A 4 8.07 7.96 -11.61
C GLY A 4 6.64 7.55 -11.88
N VAL A 5 5.96 7.11 -10.81
CA VAL A 5 4.56 6.71 -10.83
C VAL A 5 3.84 7.48 -9.72
N HIS A 6 2.65 7.99 -10.03
CA HIS A 6 1.82 8.71 -9.08
C HIS A 6 0.50 7.95 -8.92
N ALA A 7 0.16 7.58 -7.69
CA ALA A 7 -1.11 6.93 -7.39
C ALA A 7 -2.04 7.91 -6.69
N ILE A 8 -3.34 7.76 -6.90
CA ILE A 8 -4.36 8.58 -6.24
C ILE A 8 -5.32 7.64 -5.53
N LEU A 9 -5.54 7.88 -4.25
CA LEU A 9 -6.56 7.20 -3.46
C LEU A 9 -7.73 8.17 -3.30
N PHE A 10 -8.85 7.84 -3.93
CA PHE A 10 -10.07 8.64 -3.78
C PHE A 10 -10.83 8.19 -2.55
N ALA A 11 -11.21 9.12 -1.70
CA ALA A 11 -11.87 8.81 -0.43
C ALA A 11 -12.91 9.88 -0.10
N GLN A 12 -13.98 9.48 0.57
CA GLN A 12 -15.00 10.41 1.04
C GLN A 12 -14.43 11.34 2.12
N ASP A 13 -13.57 10.81 3.00
CA ASP A 13 -12.88 11.59 4.01
C ASP A 13 -11.37 11.59 3.72
N ALA A 14 -10.96 12.44 2.79
CA ALA A 14 -9.57 12.53 2.40
C ALA A 14 -8.66 13.03 3.53
N ASP A 15 -9.18 13.87 4.44
CA ASP A 15 -8.39 14.35 5.56
C ASP A 15 -8.02 13.21 6.53
N ALA A 16 -8.94 12.29 6.77
CA ALA A 16 -8.66 11.11 7.60
C ALA A 16 -7.60 10.21 6.94
N VAL A 17 -7.66 10.04 5.62
CA VAL A 17 -6.64 9.29 4.87
C VAL A 17 -5.28 9.98 4.99
N ARG A 18 -5.21 11.27 4.80
CA ARG A 18 -3.96 12.05 4.91
C ARG A 18 -3.35 11.93 6.30
N THR A 19 -4.18 12.00 7.34
CA THR A 19 -3.73 11.80 8.72
C THR A 19 -3.16 10.40 8.91
N PHE A 20 -3.80 9.38 8.36
CA PHE A 20 -3.32 8.00 8.41
C PHE A 20 -1.96 7.86 7.72
N LEU A 21 -1.80 8.42 6.52
CA LEU A 21 -0.54 8.33 5.77
C LEU A 21 0.60 9.05 6.51
N HIS A 22 0.32 10.18 7.12
CA HIS A 22 1.32 10.98 7.84
C HIS A 22 1.61 10.41 9.22
N ASP A 23 0.59 10.17 10.04
CA ASP A 23 0.77 9.86 11.46
C ASP A 23 1.04 8.38 11.71
N THR A 24 0.37 7.50 10.96
CA THR A 24 0.47 6.04 11.17
C THR A 24 1.56 5.42 10.30
N LEU A 25 1.55 5.69 8.99
CA LEU A 25 2.55 5.14 8.08
C LEU A 25 3.84 5.96 8.07
N GLU A 26 3.79 7.20 8.54
CA GLU A 26 4.95 8.10 8.65
C GLU A 26 5.64 8.35 7.32
N TRP A 27 4.84 8.42 6.25
CA TRP A 27 5.38 8.73 4.93
C TRP A 27 5.64 10.22 4.79
N PRO A 28 6.81 10.63 4.28
CA PRO A 28 7.10 12.03 4.05
C PRO A 28 6.22 12.61 2.95
N SER A 29 5.96 13.91 3.02
CA SER A 29 5.12 14.58 2.05
C SER A 29 5.67 15.95 1.68
N VAL A 30 5.16 16.46 0.55
CA VAL A 30 5.39 17.83 0.12
C VAL A 30 4.04 18.49 -0.11
N ASP A 31 3.95 19.81 0.09
CA ASP A 31 2.78 20.59 -0.27
C ASP A 31 2.87 20.95 -1.76
N ALA A 32 1.93 20.41 -2.54
CA ALA A 32 1.87 20.69 -3.98
C ALA A 32 1.24 22.05 -4.29
N GLY A 33 0.81 22.77 -3.25
CA GLY A 33 0.17 24.08 -3.36
C GLY A 33 -1.17 24.11 -2.63
N GLY A 34 -1.44 25.19 -1.88
CA GLY A 34 -2.72 25.39 -1.23
C GLY A 34 -3.07 24.37 -0.14
N GLY A 35 -2.08 23.74 0.50
CA GLY A 35 -2.32 22.72 1.52
C GLY A 35 -2.67 21.35 0.95
N TRP A 36 -2.25 21.03 -0.27
CA TRP A 36 -2.51 19.76 -0.95
C TRP A 36 -1.28 18.85 -0.83
N PRO A 37 -1.24 17.92 0.15
CA PRO A 37 -0.05 17.09 0.34
C PRO A 37 0.04 15.95 -0.68
N ILE A 38 1.26 15.67 -1.11
CA ILE A 38 1.59 14.49 -1.91
C ILE A 38 2.63 13.70 -1.14
N TYR A 39 2.39 12.41 -0.94
CA TYR A 39 3.22 11.55 -0.09
C TYR A 39 4.20 10.75 -0.93
N ALA A 40 5.43 10.62 -0.43
CA ALA A 40 6.41 9.71 -1.01
C ALA A 40 6.10 8.30 -0.56
N LEU A 41 5.93 7.39 -1.52
CA LEU A 41 5.68 5.98 -1.26
C LEU A 41 6.98 5.20 -1.14
N PRO A 42 6.97 4.03 -0.46
CA PRO A 42 8.05 3.07 -0.57
C PRO A 42 8.26 2.62 -2.02
N PRO A 43 9.39 1.99 -2.36
CA PRO A 43 9.58 1.41 -3.69
C PRO A 43 8.42 0.52 -4.10
N ALA A 44 8.10 0.52 -5.38
CA ALA A 44 6.93 -0.18 -5.92
C ALA A 44 7.28 -1.14 -7.03
N GLU A 45 6.45 -2.16 -7.20
CA GLU A 45 6.51 -3.07 -8.34
C GLU A 45 5.11 -3.18 -8.95
N LEU A 46 5.03 -3.54 -10.24
CA LEU A 46 3.77 -3.62 -10.97
C LEU A 46 3.66 -4.97 -11.65
N ALA A 47 2.53 -5.63 -11.47
CA ALA A 47 2.18 -6.85 -12.20
C ALA A 47 0.91 -6.60 -13.01
N ALA A 48 0.79 -7.26 -14.15
CA ALA A 48 -0.41 -7.22 -14.98
C ALA A 48 -0.99 -8.63 -15.04
N HIS A 49 -2.23 -8.76 -14.58
CA HIS A 49 -2.94 -10.04 -14.53
C HIS A 49 -4.13 -10.02 -15.47
N PRO A 50 -4.47 -11.16 -16.12
CA PRO A 50 -5.71 -11.26 -16.89
C PRO A 50 -6.92 -11.04 -15.99
N SER A 51 -7.90 -10.30 -16.50
CA SER A 51 -9.13 -10.00 -15.77
C SER A 51 -10.23 -9.63 -16.75
N ASP A 52 -11.49 -9.82 -16.35
CA ASP A 52 -12.64 -9.40 -17.14
C ASP A 52 -12.88 -7.90 -17.12
N ASP A 53 -12.26 -7.20 -16.18
CA ASP A 53 -12.39 -5.75 -16.02
C ASP A 53 -11.02 -5.05 -16.03
N ASN A 54 -11.06 -3.74 -16.14
CA ASN A 54 -9.88 -2.90 -16.05
C ASN A 54 -9.92 -2.17 -14.71
N ARG A 55 -8.92 -2.42 -13.87
CA ARG A 55 -8.81 -1.76 -12.56
C ARG A 55 -7.37 -1.75 -12.10
N VAL A 56 -7.10 -0.96 -11.09
CA VAL A 56 -5.80 -0.95 -10.39
C VAL A 56 -6.06 -1.27 -8.92
N GLU A 57 -5.26 -2.17 -8.38
CA GLU A 57 -5.25 -2.49 -6.95
C GLU A 57 -3.93 -2.08 -6.35
N LEU A 58 -3.95 -1.62 -5.11
CA LEU A 58 -2.78 -1.22 -4.36
C LEU A 58 -2.63 -2.13 -3.15
N TYR A 59 -1.44 -2.72 -3.01
CA TYR A 59 -1.08 -3.54 -1.86
C TYR A 59 0.15 -2.95 -1.20
N LEU A 60 0.16 -2.91 0.13
CA LEU A 60 1.38 -2.63 0.88
C LEU A 60 2.14 -3.94 1.05
N MET A 61 3.46 -3.88 1.00
CA MET A 61 4.32 -5.04 1.15
C MET A 61 5.10 -4.94 2.46
N CYS A 62 5.33 -6.08 3.10
CA CYS A 62 6.16 -6.17 4.30
C CYS A 62 6.99 -7.46 4.27
N ASP A 63 8.02 -7.50 5.07
CA ASP A 63 8.89 -8.68 5.20
C ASP A 63 8.41 -9.67 6.26
N ASP A 64 7.61 -9.21 7.22
CA ASP A 64 7.06 -10.03 8.30
C ASP A 64 5.64 -9.54 8.60
N LEU A 65 4.64 -10.26 8.10
CA LEU A 65 3.24 -9.85 8.22
C LEU A 65 2.77 -9.83 9.68
N GLU A 66 3.12 -10.84 10.47
CA GLU A 66 2.70 -10.93 11.86
C GLU A 66 3.23 -9.74 12.68
N ALA A 67 4.53 -9.45 12.56
CA ALA A 67 5.16 -8.34 13.27
C ALA A 67 4.61 -6.99 12.78
N THR A 68 4.40 -6.83 11.48
CA THR A 68 3.86 -5.59 10.91
C THR A 68 2.44 -5.35 11.36
N MET A 69 1.59 -6.39 11.36
CA MET A 69 0.22 -6.28 11.86
C MET A 69 0.19 -5.90 13.34
N ALA A 70 1.05 -6.51 14.17
CA ALA A 70 1.11 -6.18 15.59
C ALA A 70 1.50 -4.71 15.80
N SER A 71 2.48 -4.22 15.05
CA SER A 71 2.91 -2.82 15.11
C SER A 71 1.79 -1.86 14.70
N LEU A 72 1.08 -2.17 13.61
CA LEU A 72 -0.02 -1.34 13.13
C LEU A 72 -1.22 -1.37 14.07
N LYS A 73 -1.56 -2.54 14.63
CA LYS A 73 -2.62 -2.64 15.63
C LYS A 73 -2.31 -1.80 16.87
N ALA A 74 -1.06 -1.76 17.31
CA ALA A 74 -0.63 -0.93 18.43
C ALA A 74 -0.83 0.57 18.13
N LYS A 75 -0.87 0.96 16.86
CA LYS A 75 -1.16 2.33 16.42
C LYS A 75 -2.65 2.56 16.12
N GLY A 76 -3.50 1.59 16.42
CA GLY A 76 -4.94 1.70 16.24
C GLY A 76 -5.49 1.27 14.91
N VAL A 77 -4.68 0.64 14.05
CA VAL A 77 -5.13 0.14 12.75
C VAL A 77 -5.99 -1.11 12.95
N GLU A 78 -7.14 -1.14 12.28
CA GLU A 78 -8.04 -2.29 12.28
C GLU A 78 -7.83 -3.14 11.03
N PHE A 79 -7.90 -4.46 11.22
CA PHE A 79 -7.82 -5.43 10.14
C PHE A 79 -9.15 -6.17 10.05
N THR A 80 -9.57 -6.52 8.83
CA THR A 80 -10.80 -7.26 8.57
C THR A 80 -10.48 -8.67 8.12
N GLY A 81 -11.21 -9.64 8.68
CA GLY A 81 -11.06 -11.03 8.34
C GLY A 81 -9.73 -11.64 8.79
N PRO A 82 -9.55 -12.93 8.55
CA PRO A 82 -8.32 -13.64 8.89
C PRO A 82 -7.23 -13.38 7.86
N VAL A 83 -5.98 -13.65 8.28
CA VAL A 83 -4.86 -13.73 7.34
C VAL A 83 -5.11 -14.90 6.38
N SER A 84 -4.90 -14.66 5.09
CA SER A 84 -5.12 -15.61 4.03
C SER A 84 -3.79 -16.01 3.38
N ASP A 85 -3.59 -17.31 3.20
CA ASP A 85 -2.44 -17.82 2.42
C ASP A 85 -2.87 -17.92 0.96
N GLN A 86 -2.32 -17.04 0.13
CA GLN A 86 -2.66 -16.95 -1.29
C GLN A 86 -1.70 -17.75 -2.17
N GLY A 87 -0.74 -18.46 -1.58
CA GLY A 87 0.34 -19.12 -2.33
C GLY A 87 1.45 -18.14 -2.71
N TRP A 88 1.12 -17.03 -3.35
CA TRP A 88 2.08 -15.97 -3.69
C TRP A 88 2.44 -15.09 -2.49
N GLY A 89 1.75 -15.19 -1.40
CA GLY A 89 2.04 -14.47 -0.17
C GLY A 89 0.98 -14.67 0.89
N LEU A 90 1.30 -14.19 2.10
CA LEU A 90 0.35 -14.08 3.21
C LEU A 90 -0.30 -12.71 3.14
N LEU A 91 -1.62 -12.66 3.11
CA LEU A 91 -2.39 -11.43 2.89
C LEU A 91 -3.28 -11.11 4.07
N ALA A 92 -3.23 -9.88 4.52
CA ALA A 92 -4.18 -9.28 5.45
C ALA A 92 -4.85 -8.07 4.79
N THR A 93 -6.02 -7.70 5.28
CA THR A 93 -6.74 -6.52 4.80
C THR A 93 -6.88 -5.53 5.93
N LEU A 94 -6.38 -4.31 5.74
CA LEU A 94 -6.49 -3.25 6.73
C LEU A 94 -7.54 -2.22 6.33
N GLN A 95 -8.13 -1.59 7.34
CA GLN A 95 -9.04 -0.47 7.16
C GLN A 95 -8.24 0.82 7.11
N VAL A 96 -8.37 1.56 6.01
CA VAL A 96 -7.84 2.92 5.90
C VAL A 96 -8.90 3.86 6.47
N PRO A 97 -8.61 4.58 7.58
CA PRO A 97 -9.57 5.51 8.14
C PRO A 97 -10.07 6.50 7.07
N GLY A 98 -11.37 6.49 6.80
CA GLY A 98 -11.99 7.35 5.80
C GLY A 98 -11.78 6.93 4.34
N GLY A 99 -11.02 5.86 4.07
CA GLY A 99 -10.59 5.53 2.71
C GLY A 99 -10.78 4.10 2.23
N GLY A 100 -11.58 3.30 2.92
CA GLY A 100 -11.82 1.91 2.51
C GLY A 100 -10.73 0.96 2.96
N GLU A 101 -10.41 -0.02 2.13
CA GLU A 101 -9.50 -1.11 2.51
C GLU A 101 -8.26 -1.15 1.63
N LEU A 102 -7.14 -1.57 2.24
CA LEU A 102 -5.90 -1.89 1.50
C LEU A 102 -5.43 -3.30 1.89
N GLY A 103 -4.85 -4.00 0.93
CA GLY A 103 -4.12 -5.22 1.21
C GLY A 103 -2.76 -4.92 1.83
N LEU A 104 -2.34 -5.78 2.75
CA LEU A 104 -0.98 -5.80 3.29
C LEU A 104 -0.48 -7.23 3.18
N TYR A 105 0.66 -7.45 2.52
CA TYR A 105 1.10 -8.83 2.34
C TYR A 105 2.60 -9.01 2.50
N GLU A 106 2.95 -10.23 2.92
CA GLU A 106 4.31 -10.72 2.96
C GLU A 106 4.52 -11.58 1.71
N PRO A 107 5.30 -11.13 0.73
CA PRO A 107 5.46 -11.86 -0.52
C PRO A 107 6.20 -13.19 -0.32
N ARG A 108 5.74 -14.22 -1.04
CA ARG A 108 6.40 -15.52 -1.19
C ARG A 108 6.77 -15.77 -2.64
N HIS A 109 6.89 -14.72 -3.42
CA HIS A 109 7.32 -14.71 -4.82
C HIS A 109 8.59 -13.89 -4.94
N PRO A 110 9.40 -14.07 -5.98
CA PRO A 110 10.50 -13.16 -6.26
C PRO A 110 9.99 -11.73 -6.45
N THR A 111 10.69 -10.75 -5.89
CA THR A 111 10.28 -9.35 -5.96
C THR A 111 11.14 -8.59 -6.96
N ALA A 112 10.52 -7.65 -7.67
CA ALA A 112 11.21 -6.84 -8.67
C ALA A 112 11.80 -5.55 -8.09
N ILE A 113 11.32 -5.11 -6.92
CA ILE A 113 11.74 -3.83 -6.35
C ILE A 113 13.21 -3.77 -5.97
N HIS A 114 13.88 -4.90 -5.83
CA HIS A 114 15.30 -4.97 -5.52
C HIS A 114 16.16 -5.28 -6.75
N THR A 115 15.55 -5.35 -7.94
CA THR A 115 16.28 -5.60 -9.17
C THR A 115 16.52 -4.27 -9.92
N SER A 116 17.74 -4.08 -10.41
CA SER A 116 18.10 -2.91 -11.21
C SER A 116 18.14 -3.23 -12.70
N ASP A 117 18.08 -4.49 -13.07
CA ASP A 117 18.15 -4.93 -14.45
C ASP A 117 16.76 -5.21 -14.99
N PRO A 118 16.36 -4.60 -16.14
CA PRO A 118 15.11 -4.95 -16.79
C PRO A 118 15.21 -6.37 -17.34
N SER A 119 14.45 -7.28 -16.75
CA SER A 119 14.36 -8.65 -17.24
C SER A 119 13.32 -8.77 -18.35
N PRO A 120 13.58 -9.58 -19.38
CA PRO A 120 12.58 -9.84 -20.40
C PRO A 120 11.41 -10.67 -19.85
#